data_23a1d7f7943bfe0df28e0e4375da72d8
#
_entry.id   23a1d7f7943bfe0df28e0e4375da72d8
#
_cell.length_a   1.000
_cell.length_b   1.000
_cell.length_c   1.000
_cell.angle_alpha   90.00
_cell.angle_beta   90.00
_cell.angle_gamma   90.00
#
_symmetry.space_group_name_H-M   'P 1'
#
loop_
_entity.id
_entity.type
_entity.pdbx_description
1 polymer ?
#
loop_
_entity_poly.entity_id
_entity_poly.type
_entity_poly.pdbx_seq_one_letter_code
_entity_poly.pdbx_strand_id
1 'polypeptide(L)'
;RRGTKEVAKRTRAIIGSIFKYHMLYDVSERVKDSLEDFTSENHPHLTEKEDIKELLHKVDNYKGSYETRMALKFLSYTFVRSRPLREAEWTEIDGDMWRVPAHKEKTNRPLLVPLSTQAQALLKEIKEINGNKKYIFNSNYRDGFLSESTLGRILTRMGYGGKHSVHGYRHMASTCLNELEYDGDAIELQLSHAPVGVRGVYNKAKKLNYRTKM
;
A
#
# COMPACT_ATOMS: atom_id res chain seq x y z
N ARG A 1 -4.54 12.33 20.89
CA ARG A 1 -3.59 11.95 21.98
C ARG A 1 -2.79 10.68 21.68
N ARG A 2 -3.26 9.71 20.85
CA ARG A 2 -2.47 8.51 20.47
C ARG A 2 -1.18 8.87 19.72
N GLY A 3 -1.25 9.80 18.77
CA GLY A 3 -0.08 10.23 18.01
C GLY A 3 1.01 10.89 18.84
N THR A 4 0.69 11.46 20.00
CA THR A 4 1.67 12.12 20.86
C THR A 4 2.62 11.14 21.55
N LYS A 5 2.15 9.96 21.97
CA LYS A 5 3.00 8.93 22.62
C LYS A 5 3.99 8.32 21.63
N GLU A 6 3.53 7.97 20.43
CA GLU A 6 4.40 7.47 19.35
C GLU A 6 5.44 8.52 18.95
N VAL A 7 4.99 9.77 18.76
CA VAL A 7 5.87 10.88 18.41
C VAL A 7 6.93 11.09 19.50
N ALA A 8 6.56 11.07 20.78
CA ALA A 8 7.50 11.23 21.89
C ALA A 8 8.58 10.13 21.89
N LYS A 9 8.19 8.84 21.73
CA LYS A 9 9.15 7.73 21.62
C LYS A 9 10.07 7.87 20.40
N ARG A 10 9.50 8.24 19.25
CA ARG A 10 10.27 8.47 18.01
C ARG A 10 11.25 9.61 18.14
N THR A 11 10.80 10.74 18.70
CA THR A 11 11.66 11.91 18.94
C THR A 11 12.81 11.55 19.88
N ARG A 12 12.52 10.85 20.98
CA ARG A 12 13.56 10.36 21.91
C ARG A 12 14.56 9.46 21.19
N ALA A 13 14.09 8.51 20.38
CA ALA A 13 14.99 7.61 19.64
C ALA A 13 15.89 8.36 18.64
N ILE A 14 15.35 9.39 17.97
CA ILE A 14 16.15 10.25 17.05
C ILE A 14 17.22 11.02 17.84
N ILE A 15 16.84 11.63 18.97
CA ILE A 15 17.76 12.36 19.83
C ILE A 15 18.89 11.42 20.29
N GLY A 16 18.56 10.24 20.81
CA GLY A 16 19.54 9.23 21.23
C GLY A 16 20.48 8.81 20.11
N SER A 17 19.97 8.66 18.88
CA SER A 17 20.79 8.36 17.71
C SER A 17 21.78 9.48 17.37
N ILE A 18 21.37 10.75 17.52
CA ILE A 18 22.26 11.91 17.30
C ILE A 18 23.40 11.93 18.33
N PHE A 19 23.06 11.78 19.62
CA PHE A 19 24.09 11.73 20.67
C PHE A 19 25.07 10.58 20.46
N LYS A 20 24.58 9.39 20.13
CA LYS A 20 25.39 8.22 19.83
C LYS A 20 26.31 8.44 18.62
N TYR A 21 25.79 9.07 17.55
CA TYR A 21 26.59 9.39 16.36
C TYR A 21 27.77 10.31 16.69
N HIS A 22 27.55 11.29 17.57
CA HIS A 22 28.58 12.22 18.01
C HIS A 22 29.42 11.71 19.20
N MET A 23 29.29 10.44 19.60
CA MET A 23 29.95 9.85 20.77
C MET A 23 29.72 10.64 22.07
N LEU A 24 28.56 11.31 22.17
CA LEU A 24 28.17 12.08 23.34
C LEU A 24 27.28 11.23 24.27
N TYR A 25 27.23 11.62 25.54
CA TYR A 25 26.33 10.99 26.49
C TYR A 25 24.86 11.26 26.10
N ASP A 26 24.05 10.21 25.94
CA ASP A 26 22.64 10.32 25.57
C ASP A 26 21.78 10.77 26.76
N VAL A 27 21.58 12.08 26.88
CA VAL A 27 20.72 12.65 27.92
C VAL A 27 19.24 12.23 27.80
N SER A 28 18.81 11.79 26.62
CA SER A 28 17.44 11.33 26.37
C SER A 28 17.14 9.97 27.04
N GLU A 29 18.16 9.23 27.45
CA GLU A 29 18.02 7.98 28.20
C GLU A 29 17.28 8.18 29.54
N ARG A 30 17.47 9.33 30.18
CA ARG A 30 16.82 9.67 31.46
C ARG A 30 15.29 9.73 31.40
N VAL A 31 14.73 10.00 30.22
CA VAL A 31 13.28 10.07 30.02
C VAL A 31 12.68 8.80 29.41
N LYS A 32 13.52 7.78 29.15
CA LYS A 32 13.08 6.54 28.49
C LYS A 32 11.96 5.85 29.26
N ASP A 33 12.15 5.66 30.53
CA ASP A 33 11.21 4.93 31.41
C ASP A 33 9.98 5.78 31.80
N SER A 34 10.03 7.11 31.56
CA SER A 34 8.91 8.01 31.77
C SER A 34 7.96 8.05 30.56
N LEU A 35 8.34 7.48 29.42
CA LEU A 35 7.50 7.43 28.24
C LEU A 35 6.56 6.22 28.32
N GLU A 36 5.28 6.50 28.30
CA GLU A 36 4.25 5.45 28.30
C GLU A 36 4.41 4.51 27.11
N ASP A 37 4.14 3.21 27.34
CA ASP A 37 4.17 2.22 26.26
C ASP A 37 3.09 2.52 25.23
N PHE A 38 3.51 2.43 23.97
CA PHE A 38 2.66 2.56 22.80
C PHE A 38 2.66 1.25 22.04
N THR A 39 1.53 0.61 21.98
CA THR A 39 1.28 -0.50 21.05
C THR A 39 0.80 0.07 19.73
N SER A 40 1.57 -0.16 18.66
CA SER A 40 1.13 0.18 17.31
C SER A 40 -0.11 -0.66 16.99
N GLU A 41 -1.25 -0.02 16.79
CA GLU A 41 -2.41 -0.72 16.25
C GLU A 41 -2.20 -0.96 14.76
N ASN A 42 -2.56 -2.15 14.30
CA ASN A 42 -2.59 -2.46 12.88
C ASN A 42 -3.53 -1.50 12.15
N HIS A 43 -3.25 -1.23 10.89
CA HIS A 43 -4.15 -0.44 10.06
C HIS A 43 -5.52 -1.13 10.01
N PRO A 44 -6.63 -0.39 10.26
CA PRO A 44 -7.96 -0.97 10.23
C PRO A 44 -8.25 -1.57 8.86
N HIS A 45 -8.75 -2.80 8.85
CA HIS A 45 -9.07 -3.56 7.65
C HIS A 45 -10.24 -4.51 7.90
N LEU A 46 -10.98 -4.79 6.84
CA LEU A 46 -12.09 -5.74 6.86
C LEU A 46 -11.54 -7.16 6.65
N THR A 47 -12.17 -8.13 7.32
CA THR A 47 -11.87 -9.58 7.20
C THR A 47 -13.09 -10.37 6.75
N GLU A 48 -14.29 -9.90 7.15
CA GLU A 48 -15.54 -10.59 6.85
C GLU A 48 -15.93 -10.43 5.38
N LYS A 49 -16.29 -11.53 4.74
CA LYS A 49 -16.63 -11.61 3.32
C LYS A 49 -17.76 -10.64 2.92
N GLU A 50 -18.76 -10.51 3.76
CA GLU A 50 -19.90 -9.64 3.46
C GLU A 50 -19.53 -8.16 3.55
N ASP A 51 -18.70 -7.77 4.51
CA ASP A 51 -18.19 -6.39 4.64
C ASP A 51 -17.29 -6.04 3.45
N ILE A 52 -16.48 -7.00 2.98
CA ILE A 52 -15.62 -6.84 1.79
C ILE A 52 -16.49 -6.64 0.54
N LYS A 53 -17.53 -7.43 0.36
CA LYS A 53 -18.47 -7.27 -0.76
C LYS A 53 -19.13 -5.90 -0.72
N GLU A 54 -19.59 -5.45 0.46
CA GLU A 54 -20.19 -4.13 0.62
C GLU A 54 -19.20 -3.01 0.25
N LEU A 55 -17.94 -3.11 0.71
CA LEU A 55 -16.88 -2.17 0.34
C LEU A 55 -16.72 -2.09 -1.18
N LEU A 56 -16.54 -3.24 -1.85
CA LEU A 56 -16.34 -3.29 -3.30
C LEU A 56 -17.55 -2.72 -4.05
N HIS A 57 -18.77 -3.06 -3.62
CA HIS A 57 -19.98 -2.50 -4.20
C HIS A 57 -20.07 -0.97 -4.02
N LYS A 58 -19.71 -0.44 -2.86
CA LYS A 58 -19.67 1.01 -2.63
C LYS A 58 -18.60 1.69 -3.47
N VAL A 59 -17.44 1.05 -3.68
CA VAL A 59 -16.40 1.57 -4.58
C VAL A 59 -16.92 1.63 -6.02
N ASP A 60 -17.58 0.58 -6.50
CA ASP A 60 -18.15 0.53 -7.85
C ASP A 60 -19.19 1.63 -8.09
N ASN A 61 -20.01 1.92 -7.08
CA ASN A 61 -21.09 2.91 -7.14
C ASN A 61 -20.67 4.31 -6.64
N TYR A 62 -19.39 4.53 -6.36
CA TYR A 62 -18.93 5.83 -5.87
C TYR A 62 -19.16 6.94 -6.90
N LYS A 63 -19.91 7.98 -6.50
CA LYS A 63 -20.34 9.11 -7.37
C LYS A 63 -19.33 10.27 -7.45
N GLY A 64 -18.14 10.10 -6.92
CA GLY A 64 -17.07 11.12 -7.00
C GLY A 64 -16.27 11.05 -8.29
N SER A 65 -14.99 11.52 -8.21
CA SER A 65 -14.09 11.52 -9.37
C SER A 65 -13.90 10.11 -9.95
N TYR A 66 -13.98 10.02 -11.27
CA TYR A 66 -13.74 8.81 -12.04
C TYR A 66 -12.38 8.19 -11.71
N GLU A 67 -11.32 9.00 -11.76
CA GLU A 67 -9.94 8.55 -11.52
C GLU A 67 -9.77 7.95 -10.12
N THR A 68 -10.42 8.54 -9.12
CA THR A 68 -10.33 8.06 -7.74
C THR A 68 -11.07 6.74 -7.56
N ARG A 69 -12.25 6.60 -8.19
CA ARG A 69 -12.99 5.34 -8.21
C ARG A 69 -12.17 4.24 -8.86
N MET A 70 -11.59 4.52 -10.03
CA MET A 70 -10.76 3.56 -10.77
C MET A 70 -9.48 3.21 -9.99
N ALA A 71 -8.87 4.16 -9.30
CA ALA A 71 -7.72 3.89 -8.44
C ALA A 71 -8.06 2.94 -7.28
N LEU A 72 -9.21 3.10 -6.62
CA LEU A 72 -9.66 2.18 -5.57
C LEU A 72 -9.97 0.79 -6.12
N LYS A 73 -10.62 0.70 -7.29
CA LYS A 73 -10.86 -0.59 -7.99
C LYS A 73 -9.53 -1.27 -8.34
N PHE A 74 -8.60 -0.54 -8.90
CA PHE A 74 -7.29 -1.08 -9.27
C PHE A 74 -6.48 -1.52 -8.04
N LEU A 75 -6.61 -0.77 -6.93
CA LEU A 75 -6.01 -1.16 -5.65
C LEU A 75 -6.55 -2.49 -5.15
N SER A 76 -7.85 -2.76 -5.29
CA SER A 76 -8.46 -4.02 -4.87
C SER A 76 -8.05 -5.22 -5.73
N TYR A 77 -7.51 -5.00 -6.93
CA TYR A 77 -6.98 -6.06 -7.79
C TYR A 77 -5.46 -6.29 -7.65
N THR A 78 -4.73 -5.29 -7.16
CA THR A 78 -3.26 -5.33 -7.18
C THR A 78 -2.61 -5.32 -5.81
N PHE A 79 -3.32 -4.82 -4.79
CA PHE A 79 -2.87 -4.72 -3.39
C PHE A 79 -1.54 -3.98 -3.20
N VAL A 80 -1.15 -3.13 -4.12
CA VAL A 80 0.08 -2.34 -4.05
C VAL A 80 0.02 -1.27 -2.96
N ARG A 81 1.14 -0.67 -2.63
CA ARG A 81 1.17 0.48 -1.72
C ARG A 81 0.52 1.72 -2.36
N SER A 82 0.09 2.66 -1.52
CA SER A 82 -0.59 3.89 -1.97
C SER A 82 0.26 4.71 -2.93
N ARG A 83 1.58 4.85 -2.66
CA ARG A 83 2.45 5.68 -3.49
C ARG A 83 2.60 5.14 -4.92
N PRO A 84 3.00 3.88 -5.16
CA PRO A 84 3.06 3.34 -6.52
C PRO A 84 1.72 3.46 -7.25
N LEU A 85 0.60 3.19 -6.57
CA LEU A 85 -0.72 3.33 -7.17
C LEU A 85 -0.99 4.76 -7.66
N ARG A 86 -0.80 5.74 -6.80
CA ARG A 86 -1.10 7.15 -7.11
C ARG A 86 -0.22 7.72 -8.22
N GLU A 87 1.04 7.30 -8.24
CA GLU A 87 2.07 7.72 -9.19
C GLU A 87 2.21 6.77 -10.39
N ALA A 88 1.26 5.84 -10.60
CA ALA A 88 1.32 4.86 -11.69
C ALA A 88 1.32 5.54 -13.06
N GLU A 89 2.28 5.18 -13.91
CA GLU A 89 2.46 5.72 -15.26
C GLU A 89 2.14 4.68 -16.32
N TRP A 90 1.65 5.13 -17.48
CA TRP A 90 1.39 4.22 -18.60
C TRP A 90 2.64 3.51 -19.10
N THR A 91 3.80 4.12 -19.00
CA THR A 91 5.11 3.55 -19.38
C THR A 91 5.54 2.36 -18.51
N GLU A 92 4.89 2.17 -17.36
CA GLU A 92 5.17 1.06 -16.44
C GLU A 92 4.36 -0.20 -16.77
N ILE A 93 3.35 -0.08 -17.64
CA ILE A 93 2.49 -1.20 -18.03
C ILE A 93 3.05 -1.86 -19.27
N ASP A 94 3.36 -3.14 -19.17
CA ASP A 94 3.92 -3.97 -20.22
C ASP A 94 3.09 -5.26 -20.35
N GLY A 95 2.10 -5.23 -21.25
CA GLY A 95 1.16 -6.32 -21.45
C GLY A 95 0.33 -6.60 -20.18
N ASP A 96 0.47 -7.80 -19.65
CA ASP A 96 -0.17 -8.29 -18.43
C ASP A 96 0.66 -8.03 -17.15
N MET A 97 1.68 -7.18 -17.25
CA MET A 97 2.62 -6.91 -16.16
C MET A 97 2.73 -5.42 -15.86
N TRP A 98 2.59 -5.04 -14.59
CA TRP A 98 2.97 -3.71 -14.13
C TRP A 98 4.35 -3.73 -13.49
N ARG A 99 5.28 -2.95 -14.04
CA ARG A 99 6.66 -2.82 -13.60
C ARG A 99 6.84 -1.58 -12.73
N VAL A 100 6.59 -1.73 -11.44
CA VAL A 100 6.73 -0.62 -10.48
C VAL A 100 8.22 -0.30 -10.28
N PRO A 101 8.67 0.94 -10.56
CA PRO A 101 10.06 1.34 -10.36
C PRO A 101 10.46 1.35 -8.88
N ALA A 102 11.74 1.07 -8.60
CA ALA A 102 12.28 1.00 -7.24
C ALA A 102 12.04 2.27 -6.42
N HIS A 103 12.19 3.44 -7.01
CA HIS A 103 12.04 4.73 -6.32
C HIS A 103 10.61 5.02 -5.84
N LYS A 104 9.58 4.33 -6.39
CA LYS A 104 8.19 4.42 -5.94
C LYS A 104 7.90 3.46 -4.78
N GLU A 105 8.76 2.46 -4.55
CA GLU A 105 8.59 1.48 -3.48
C GLU A 105 9.35 1.87 -2.20
N LYS A 106 8.72 1.62 -1.03
CA LYS A 106 9.33 1.88 0.28
C LYS A 106 10.64 1.12 0.49
N THR A 107 10.75 -0.06 -0.12
CA THR A 107 11.93 -0.93 -0.02
C THR A 107 13.06 -0.56 -0.97
N ASN A 108 12.84 0.44 -1.84
CA ASN A 108 13.75 0.83 -2.92
C ASN A 108 14.15 -0.37 -3.82
N ARG A 109 13.19 -1.27 -4.07
CA ARG A 109 13.34 -2.43 -4.96
C ARG A 109 12.20 -2.42 -5.99
N PRO A 110 12.47 -2.74 -7.27
CA PRO A 110 11.41 -2.79 -8.27
C PRO A 110 10.45 -3.95 -7.94
N LEU A 111 9.15 -3.70 -8.17
CA LEU A 111 8.11 -4.70 -8.00
C LEU A 111 7.49 -5.03 -9.34
N LEU A 112 7.38 -6.32 -9.64
CA LEU A 112 6.59 -6.84 -10.77
C LEU A 112 5.22 -7.27 -10.24
N VAL A 113 4.16 -6.69 -10.78
CA VAL A 113 2.77 -6.99 -10.40
C VAL A 113 2.07 -7.64 -11.60
N PRO A 114 1.81 -8.95 -11.58
CA PRO A 114 0.94 -9.58 -12.57
C PRO A 114 -0.46 -8.95 -12.50
N LEU A 115 -1.00 -8.62 -13.66
CA LEU A 115 -2.32 -7.98 -13.77
C LEU A 115 -3.37 -9.03 -14.12
N SER A 116 -4.37 -9.18 -13.26
CA SER A 116 -5.54 -9.99 -13.54
C SER A 116 -6.29 -9.48 -14.77
N THR A 117 -7.13 -10.31 -15.37
CA THR A 117 -7.97 -9.92 -16.51
C THR A 117 -8.86 -8.71 -16.17
N GLN A 118 -9.34 -8.62 -14.93
CA GLN A 118 -10.12 -7.50 -14.43
C GLN A 118 -9.29 -6.21 -14.34
N ALA A 119 -8.05 -6.30 -13.86
CA ALA A 119 -7.13 -5.16 -13.79
C ALA A 119 -6.77 -4.67 -15.21
N GLN A 120 -6.52 -5.57 -16.16
CA GLN A 120 -6.25 -5.23 -17.54
C GLN A 120 -7.46 -4.58 -18.22
N ALA A 121 -8.67 -5.11 -18.02
CA ALA A 121 -9.90 -4.51 -18.54
C ALA A 121 -10.11 -3.09 -17.99
N LEU A 122 -9.87 -2.89 -16.69
CA LEU A 122 -9.93 -1.58 -16.06
C LEU A 122 -8.92 -0.60 -16.68
N LEU A 123 -7.68 -1.03 -16.89
CA LEU A 123 -6.64 -0.20 -17.52
C LEU A 123 -7.03 0.18 -18.96
N LYS A 124 -7.64 -0.74 -19.70
CA LYS A 124 -8.14 -0.47 -21.06
C LYS A 124 -9.20 0.63 -21.05
N GLU A 125 -10.18 0.53 -20.14
CA GLU A 125 -11.21 1.55 -19.96
C GLU A 125 -10.62 2.92 -19.62
N ILE A 126 -9.68 2.97 -18.67
CA ILE A 126 -9.01 4.22 -18.28
C ILE A 126 -8.21 4.80 -19.45
N LYS A 127 -7.56 3.96 -20.25
CA LYS A 127 -6.73 4.37 -21.37
C LYS A 127 -7.51 5.11 -22.46
N GLU A 128 -8.78 4.79 -22.66
CA GLU A 128 -9.66 5.50 -23.58
C GLU A 128 -9.88 6.96 -23.17
N ILE A 129 -9.83 7.25 -21.86
CA ILE A 129 -10.06 8.58 -21.28
C ILE A 129 -8.73 9.32 -21.01
N ASN A 130 -7.76 8.63 -20.41
CA ASN A 130 -6.51 9.21 -19.88
C ASN A 130 -5.25 8.76 -20.62
N GLY A 131 -5.36 8.03 -21.73
CA GLY A 131 -4.21 7.43 -22.41
C GLY A 131 -3.20 8.42 -22.97
N ASN A 132 -3.58 9.69 -23.14
CA ASN A 132 -2.72 10.79 -23.54
C ASN A 132 -2.03 11.50 -22.37
N LYS A 133 -2.33 11.11 -21.13
CA LYS A 133 -1.71 11.65 -19.93
C LYS A 133 -0.51 10.81 -19.52
N LYS A 134 0.37 11.37 -18.69
CA LYS A 134 1.50 10.63 -18.11
C LYS A 134 1.03 9.57 -17.11
N TYR A 135 0.15 9.98 -16.19
CA TYR A 135 -0.32 9.14 -15.09
C TYR A 135 -1.63 8.45 -15.43
N ILE A 136 -1.76 7.18 -15.00
CA ILE A 136 -2.97 6.37 -15.17
C ILE A 136 -4.15 6.98 -14.41
N PHE A 137 -3.93 7.33 -13.15
CA PHE A 137 -4.91 8.00 -12.28
C PHE A 137 -4.60 9.49 -12.21
N ASN A 138 -4.87 10.17 -13.34
CA ASN A 138 -4.56 11.57 -13.49
C ASN A 138 -5.35 12.44 -12.51
N SER A 139 -4.77 13.57 -12.11
CA SER A 139 -5.40 14.56 -11.25
C SER A 139 -5.05 15.95 -11.74
N ASN A 140 -5.98 16.89 -11.59
CA ASN A 140 -5.72 18.31 -11.81
C ASN A 140 -4.88 18.94 -10.67
N TYR A 141 -4.39 18.11 -9.75
CA TYR A 141 -3.51 18.56 -8.69
C TYR A 141 -2.14 18.91 -9.26
N ARG A 142 -1.34 19.67 -8.47
CA ARG A 142 -0.06 20.25 -8.87
C ARG A 142 0.89 19.25 -9.54
N ASP A 143 0.90 18.01 -9.06
CA ASP A 143 1.82 16.96 -9.52
C ASP A 143 1.25 16.08 -10.65
N GLY A 144 -0.01 16.32 -11.05
CA GLY A 144 -0.69 15.56 -12.11
C GLY A 144 -1.19 14.17 -11.69
N PHE A 145 -0.97 13.74 -10.45
CA PHE A 145 -1.46 12.48 -9.89
C PHE A 145 -2.22 12.69 -8.56
N LEU A 146 -2.87 11.64 -8.05
CA LEU A 146 -3.70 11.72 -6.85
C LEU A 146 -2.87 12.05 -5.60
N SER A 147 -3.36 12.97 -4.75
CA SER A 147 -2.69 13.32 -3.50
C SER A 147 -2.73 12.15 -2.50
N GLU A 148 -1.80 12.15 -1.54
CA GLU A 148 -1.68 11.07 -0.53
C GLU A 148 -2.96 10.83 0.26
N SER A 149 -3.66 11.90 0.61
CA SER A 149 -4.88 11.82 1.41
C SER A 149 -6.15 11.50 0.62
N THR A 150 -6.12 11.51 -0.73
CA THR A 150 -7.31 11.42 -1.57
C THR A 150 -8.08 10.11 -1.34
N LEU A 151 -7.41 8.97 -1.45
CA LEU A 151 -8.06 7.66 -1.31
C LEU A 151 -8.60 7.44 0.11
N GLY A 152 -7.84 7.83 1.13
CA GLY A 152 -8.27 7.72 2.53
C GLY A 152 -9.48 8.59 2.85
N ARG A 153 -9.53 9.82 2.34
CA ARG A 153 -10.70 10.70 2.51
C ARG A 153 -11.97 10.12 1.89
N ILE A 154 -11.84 9.42 0.77
CA ILE A 154 -12.99 8.79 0.11
C ILE A 154 -13.49 7.59 0.90
N LEU A 155 -12.61 6.73 1.39
CA LEU A 155 -12.99 5.65 2.30
C LEU A 155 -13.74 6.18 3.52
N THR A 156 -13.27 7.29 4.11
CA THR A 156 -13.97 7.95 5.23
C THR A 156 -15.36 8.43 4.80
N ARG A 157 -15.49 9.08 3.64
CA ARG A 157 -16.80 9.55 3.12
C ARG A 157 -17.78 8.42 2.82
N MET A 158 -17.27 7.24 2.42
CA MET A 158 -18.08 6.04 2.22
C MET A 158 -18.46 5.32 3.53
N GLY A 159 -18.05 5.85 4.70
CA GLY A 159 -18.37 5.28 6.01
C GLY A 159 -17.35 4.28 6.55
N TYR A 160 -16.15 4.21 5.95
CA TYR A 160 -15.07 3.30 6.36
C TYR A 160 -14.01 3.96 7.24
N GLY A 161 -14.21 5.21 7.69
CA GLY A 161 -13.32 5.87 8.65
C GLY A 161 -13.15 5.03 9.92
N GLY A 162 -11.93 4.66 10.28
CA GLY A 162 -11.65 3.78 11.42
C GLY A 162 -11.97 2.28 11.23
N LYS A 163 -12.62 1.90 10.12
CA LYS A 163 -12.97 0.49 9.81
C LYS A 163 -12.07 -0.12 8.74
N HIS A 164 -11.73 0.66 7.72
CA HIS A 164 -10.87 0.21 6.63
C HIS A 164 -10.03 1.38 6.11
N SER A 165 -8.78 1.13 5.84
CA SER A 165 -7.82 2.13 5.34
C SER A 165 -7.28 1.74 3.96
N VAL A 166 -6.63 2.67 3.27
CA VAL A 166 -5.93 2.38 2.00
C VAL A 166 -4.89 1.26 2.20
N HIS A 167 -4.19 1.25 3.34
CA HIS A 167 -3.27 0.17 3.68
C HIS A 167 -4.01 -1.11 4.10
N GLY A 168 -5.23 -0.97 4.59
CA GLY A 168 -6.11 -2.07 4.95
C GLY A 168 -6.40 -3.04 3.79
N TYR A 169 -6.43 -2.56 2.53
CA TYR A 169 -6.56 -3.44 1.36
C TYR A 169 -5.46 -4.52 1.30
N ARG A 170 -4.26 -4.20 1.75
CA ARG A 170 -3.14 -5.15 1.76
C ARG A 170 -3.28 -6.19 2.87
N HIS A 171 -3.74 -5.77 4.06
CA HIS A 171 -4.04 -6.70 5.15
C HIS A 171 -5.22 -7.60 4.79
N MET A 172 -6.28 -7.03 4.22
CA MET A 172 -7.44 -7.77 3.70
C MET A 172 -7.00 -8.82 2.68
N ALA A 173 -6.19 -8.43 1.68
CA ALA A 173 -5.68 -9.35 0.67
C ALA A 173 -4.81 -10.46 1.28
N SER A 174 -3.89 -10.11 2.19
CA SER A 174 -3.06 -11.08 2.88
C SER A 174 -3.91 -12.10 3.63
N THR A 175 -4.90 -11.65 4.39
CA THR A 175 -5.80 -12.53 5.14
C THR A 175 -6.60 -13.42 4.19
N CYS A 176 -7.28 -12.85 3.19
CA CYS A 176 -8.09 -13.64 2.25
C CYS A 176 -7.27 -14.68 1.46
N LEU A 177 -6.07 -14.31 1.01
CA LEU A 177 -5.21 -15.23 0.25
C LEU A 177 -4.66 -16.36 1.14
N ASN A 178 -4.34 -16.08 2.40
CA ASN A 178 -3.94 -17.14 3.36
C ASN A 178 -5.12 -18.07 3.70
N GLU A 179 -6.33 -17.54 3.89
CA GLU A 179 -7.55 -18.37 4.08
C GLU A 179 -7.88 -19.24 2.86
N LEU A 180 -7.51 -18.79 1.67
CA LEU A 180 -7.62 -19.56 0.43
C LEU A 180 -6.42 -20.50 0.19
N GLU A 181 -5.56 -20.66 1.19
CA GLU A 181 -4.41 -21.57 1.18
C GLU A 181 -3.37 -21.30 0.07
N TYR A 182 -3.28 -20.06 -0.43
CA TYR A 182 -2.21 -19.68 -1.33
C TYR A 182 -0.84 -19.69 -0.66
N ASP A 183 0.21 -19.93 -1.43
CA ASP A 183 1.59 -19.95 -0.94
C ASP A 183 2.01 -18.64 -0.27
N GLY A 184 2.37 -18.68 1.01
CA GLY A 184 2.72 -17.49 1.79
C GLY A 184 3.88 -16.68 1.23
N ASP A 185 4.91 -17.32 0.62
CA ASP A 185 6.00 -16.60 -0.02
C ASP A 185 5.52 -15.84 -1.28
N ALA A 186 4.55 -16.39 -2.01
CA ALA A 186 3.97 -15.71 -3.17
C ALA A 186 3.14 -14.50 -2.73
N ILE A 187 2.40 -14.62 -1.64
CA ILE A 187 1.64 -13.51 -1.03
C ILE A 187 2.60 -12.39 -0.60
N GLU A 188 3.67 -12.71 0.14
CA GLU A 188 4.66 -11.75 0.60
C GLU A 188 5.36 -11.03 -0.58
N LEU A 189 5.69 -11.78 -1.64
CA LEU A 189 6.27 -11.21 -2.87
C LEU A 189 5.28 -10.27 -3.58
N GLN A 190 3.98 -10.62 -3.62
CA GLN A 190 2.94 -9.76 -4.18
C GLN A 190 2.79 -8.47 -3.38
N LEU A 191 2.92 -8.57 -2.07
CA LEU A 191 2.87 -7.44 -1.15
C LEU A 191 4.20 -6.64 -1.11
N SER A 192 5.20 -6.97 -1.96
CA SER A 192 6.52 -6.31 -1.93
C SER A 192 7.19 -6.36 -0.55
N HIS A 193 6.99 -7.46 0.17
CA HIS A 193 7.75 -7.73 1.38
C HIS A 193 8.99 -8.54 1.02
N ALA A 194 10.14 -8.07 1.49
CA ALA A 194 11.38 -8.83 1.32
C ALA A 194 11.35 -10.04 2.27
N PRO A 195 11.70 -11.26 1.81
CA PRO A 195 11.89 -12.36 2.71
C PRO A 195 12.93 -11.99 3.78
N VAL A 196 12.61 -12.25 5.06
CA VAL A 196 13.45 -11.87 6.20
C VAL A 196 14.41 -13.02 6.55
N GLY A 197 15.64 -12.69 7.00
CA GLY A 197 16.62 -13.65 7.49
C GLY A 197 17.31 -14.46 6.40
N VAL A 198 17.84 -15.63 6.78
CA VAL A 198 18.60 -16.55 5.93
C VAL A 198 17.84 -16.92 4.65
N ARG A 199 16.52 -17.14 4.75
CA ARG A 199 15.66 -17.46 3.60
C ARG A 199 15.67 -16.36 2.52
N GLY A 200 15.71 -15.08 2.91
CA GLY A 200 15.77 -13.96 1.98
C GLY A 200 17.12 -13.80 1.27
N VAL A 201 18.19 -14.30 1.88
CA VAL A 201 19.53 -14.29 1.27
C VAL A 201 19.60 -15.30 0.11
N TYR A 202 19.02 -16.47 0.29
CA TYR A 202 19.15 -17.58 -0.67
C TYR A 202 18.01 -17.69 -1.67
N ASN A 203 16.78 -17.29 -1.30
CA ASN A 203 15.61 -17.40 -2.18
C ASN A 203 15.32 -16.08 -2.89
N LYS A 204 15.75 -15.97 -4.15
CA LYS A 204 15.49 -14.80 -5.02
C LYS A 204 14.40 -15.09 -6.07
N ALA A 205 13.67 -16.17 -5.93
CA ALA A 205 12.60 -16.54 -6.85
C ALA A 205 11.47 -15.49 -6.80
N LYS A 206 10.97 -15.07 -7.97
CA LYS A 206 9.87 -14.09 -8.08
C LYS A 206 8.49 -14.75 -8.09
N LYS A 207 8.41 -16.07 -8.26
CA LYS A 207 7.19 -16.88 -8.35
C LYS A 207 6.12 -16.28 -9.29
N LEU A 208 6.53 -15.64 -10.38
CA LEU A 208 5.63 -14.91 -11.28
C LEU A 208 4.50 -15.79 -11.81
N ASN A 209 4.82 -16.98 -12.35
CA ASN A 209 3.81 -17.90 -12.86
C ASN A 209 2.76 -18.31 -11.82
N TYR A 210 3.17 -18.43 -10.55
CA TYR A 210 2.27 -18.73 -9.47
C TYR A 210 1.42 -17.50 -9.12
N ARG A 211 2.04 -16.33 -9.01
CA ARG A 211 1.36 -15.06 -8.68
C ARG A 211 0.38 -14.60 -9.76
N THR A 212 0.62 -14.99 -11.03
CA THR A 212 -0.33 -14.74 -12.12
C THR A 212 -1.61 -15.59 -11.97
N LYS A 213 -1.50 -16.78 -11.35
CA LYS A 213 -2.65 -17.67 -11.10
C LYS A 213 -3.37 -17.38 -9.78
N MET A 214 -2.72 -16.73 -8.85
CA MET A 214 -3.25 -16.30 -7.56
C MET A 214 -4.21 -15.12 -7.72
#